data_de8c917cb46a913a236c5b5f4ef03930
#
_entry.id   de8c917cb46a913a236c5b5f4ef03930
#
_cell.length_a   1.000
_cell.length_b   1.000
_cell.length_c   1.000
_cell.angle_alpha   90.00
_cell.angle_beta   90.00
_cell.angle_gamma   90.00
#
_symmetry.space_group_name_H-M   'P 1'
#
loop_
_entity.id
_entity.type
_entity.pdbx_description
1 polymer ?
#
loop_
_entity_poly.entity_id
_entity_poly.type
_entity_poly.pdbx_seq_one_letter_code
_entity_poly.pdbx_strand_id
1 'polypeptide(L)'
;GGGDEDGGGEALLLAVLGEVFDVSRGAQFYGPGGAYSGFVGRDASQAFSTGAFKESGEQLESLEGLTAEQQKVVWDWRQFYRDHADYPFSGLLVGSYYDSQGRPTAALQAVEEQVALAEQAAERRDQAERDIPRCNLDWVKDRGGRVWCDTGFPRKVAATRKSGSGAPTTRCGCVPETLLAVHAGLGEVYPECSPTSRECSTG
;
A
#
# COMPACT_ATOMS: atom_id res chain seq x y z
N GLY A 1 -3.96 -36.93 -37.48
CA GLY A 1 -3.28 -35.68 -37.65
C GLY A 1 -4.06 -34.61 -36.89
N GLY A 2 -3.77 -34.41 -35.63
CA GLY A 2 -4.22 -33.26 -34.88
C GLY A 2 -3.01 -32.33 -34.77
N GLY A 3 -2.99 -31.24 -35.51
CA GLY A 3 -2.02 -30.18 -35.34
C GLY A 3 -2.41 -29.42 -34.08
N ASP A 4 -1.55 -29.46 -33.10
CA ASP A 4 -1.52 -28.52 -32.00
C ASP A 4 -1.12 -27.16 -32.66
N GLU A 5 -2.09 -26.34 -32.97
CA GLU A 5 -1.85 -24.93 -33.28
C GLU A 5 -1.49 -24.27 -31.95
N ASP A 6 -0.20 -24.33 -31.64
CA ASP A 6 0.45 -23.53 -30.61
C ASP A 6 0.29 -22.08 -31.07
N GLY A 7 -0.76 -21.44 -30.58
CA GLY A 7 -1.02 -20.03 -30.80
C GLY A 7 0.06 -19.20 -30.13
N GLY A 8 1.19 -19.05 -30.86
CA GLY A 8 2.34 -18.26 -30.42
C GLY A 8 2.02 -16.78 -30.29
N GLY A 9 1.17 -16.45 -29.33
CA GLY A 9 1.04 -15.08 -28.84
C GLY A 9 2.33 -14.69 -28.13
N GLU A 10 2.84 -13.50 -28.44
CA GLU A 10 3.99 -12.93 -27.74
C GLU A 10 3.70 -12.90 -26.23
N ALA A 11 4.63 -13.40 -25.42
CA ALA A 11 4.48 -13.42 -23.97
C ALA A 11 4.29 -12.00 -23.42
N LEU A 12 3.31 -11.82 -22.56
CA LEU A 12 3.09 -10.54 -21.88
C LEU A 12 3.99 -10.50 -20.65
N LEU A 13 5.09 -9.77 -20.74
CA LEU A 13 6.06 -9.62 -19.66
C LEU A 13 5.97 -8.22 -19.08
N LEU A 14 6.03 -8.09 -17.77
CA LEU A 14 6.21 -6.83 -17.08
C LEU A 14 7.37 -6.94 -16.10
N ALA A 15 7.95 -5.79 -15.74
CA ALA A 15 8.94 -5.75 -14.68
C ALA A 15 8.51 -4.80 -13.57
N VAL A 16 8.86 -5.18 -12.33
CA VAL A 16 8.77 -4.36 -11.14
C VAL A 16 10.05 -4.52 -10.31
N LEU A 17 10.72 -3.40 -10.04
CA LEU A 17 12.04 -3.35 -9.40
C LEU A 17 13.04 -4.31 -10.08
N GLY A 18 13.05 -4.34 -11.41
CA GLY A 18 13.92 -5.16 -12.20
C GLY A 18 13.62 -6.66 -12.24
N GLU A 19 12.57 -7.13 -11.56
CA GLU A 19 12.11 -8.51 -11.66
C GLU A 19 11.02 -8.64 -12.70
N VAL A 20 11.21 -9.58 -13.63
CA VAL A 20 10.33 -9.80 -14.77
C VAL A 20 9.39 -10.97 -14.48
N PHE A 21 8.11 -10.75 -14.73
CA PHE A 21 7.05 -11.73 -14.55
C PHE A 21 6.26 -11.93 -15.82
N ASP A 22 5.89 -13.17 -16.12
CA ASP A 22 5.01 -13.51 -17.22
C ASP A 22 3.54 -13.40 -16.76
N VAL A 23 2.85 -12.39 -17.30
CA VAL A 23 1.46 -12.11 -16.98
C VAL A 23 0.48 -12.53 -18.10
N SER A 24 0.92 -13.39 -19.01
CA SER A 24 0.11 -13.86 -20.16
C SER A 24 -1.20 -14.50 -19.73
N ARG A 25 -1.25 -15.18 -18.57
CA ARG A 25 -2.50 -15.73 -18.01
C ARG A 25 -3.51 -14.66 -17.60
N GLY A 26 -3.05 -13.43 -17.40
CA GLY A 26 -3.88 -12.27 -17.12
C GLY A 26 -4.16 -11.39 -18.35
N ALA A 27 -4.17 -11.94 -19.55
CA ALA A 27 -4.31 -11.20 -20.80
C ALA A 27 -5.52 -10.25 -20.83
N GLN A 28 -6.61 -10.55 -20.14
CA GLN A 28 -7.75 -9.64 -19.99
C GLN A 28 -7.40 -8.32 -19.27
N PHE A 29 -6.37 -8.31 -18.46
CA PHE A 29 -5.89 -7.12 -17.73
C PHE A 29 -4.67 -6.48 -18.39
N TYR A 30 -3.74 -7.30 -18.85
CA TYR A 30 -2.41 -6.88 -19.35
C TYR A 30 -2.30 -6.83 -20.86
N GLY A 31 -3.20 -7.50 -21.58
CA GLY A 31 -3.23 -7.50 -23.06
C GLY A 31 -3.69 -6.17 -23.64
N PRO A 32 -3.68 -6.06 -24.99
CA PRO A 32 -4.12 -4.85 -25.70
C PRO A 32 -5.53 -4.43 -25.28
N GLY A 33 -5.66 -3.18 -24.81
CA GLY A 33 -6.94 -2.64 -24.30
C GLY A 33 -7.26 -2.99 -22.84
N GLY A 34 -6.49 -3.82 -22.18
CA GLY A 34 -6.60 -4.08 -20.75
C GLY A 34 -6.17 -2.87 -19.90
N ALA A 35 -6.73 -2.77 -18.69
CA ALA A 35 -6.47 -1.64 -17.78
C ALA A 35 -4.99 -1.50 -17.39
N TYR A 36 -4.25 -2.60 -17.41
CA TYR A 36 -2.83 -2.68 -17.04
C TYR A 36 -1.89 -2.91 -18.22
N SER A 37 -2.37 -2.72 -19.45
CA SER A 37 -1.54 -2.90 -20.66
C SER A 37 -0.30 -1.98 -20.69
N GLY A 38 -0.35 -0.84 -20.00
CA GLY A 38 0.78 0.09 -19.89
C GLY A 38 2.00 -0.43 -19.12
N PHE A 39 1.85 -1.52 -18.35
CA PHE A 39 2.98 -2.15 -17.63
C PHE A 39 3.79 -3.11 -18.50
N VAL A 40 3.19 -3.65 -19.57
CA VAL A 40 3.81 -4.70 -20.38
C VAL A 40 4.97 -4.14 -21.21
N GLY A 41 6.04 -4.92 -21.30
CA GLY A 41 7.23 -4.61 -22.10
C GLY A 41 8.22 -3.64 -21.44
N ARG A 42 8.05 -3.29 -20.17
CA ARG A 42 8.92 -2.35 -19.46
C ARG A 42 8.97 -2.59 -17.96
N ASP A 43 9.94 -1.96 -17.29
CA ASP A 43 9.89 -1.72 -15.85
C ASP A 43 9.12 -0.40 -15.62
N ALA A 44 7.93 -0.51 -15.04
CA ALA A 44 7.07 0.62 -14.74
C ALA A 44 6.87 0.75 -13.22
N SER A 45 7.91 0.51 -12.45
CA SER A 45 7.87 0.47 -10.97
C SER A 45 7.20 1.69 -10.35
N GLN A 46 7.50 2.90 -10.82
CA GLN A 46 6.89 4.12 -10.32
C GLN A 46 5.37 4.13 -10.51
N ALA A 47 4.88 3.58 -11.61
CA ALA A 47 3.45 3.58 -11.94
C ALA A 47 2.61 2.72 -10.99
N PHE A 48 3.20 1.71 -10.34
CA PHE A 48 2.51 0.92 -9.31
C PHE A 48 2.09 1.75 -8.08
N SER A 49 2.78 2.85 -7.82
CA SER A 49 2.44 3.77 -6.73
C SER A 49 1.68 5.01 -7.19
N THR A 50 2.02 5.54 -8.39
CA THR A 50 1.48 6.82 -8.86
C THR A 50 0.25 6.67 -9.74
N GLY A 51 0.04 5.50 -10.34
CA GLY A 51 -0.99 5.27 -11.37
C GLY A 51 -0.69 5.92 -12.72
N ALA A 52 0.48 6.50 -12.91
CA ALA A 52 0.87 7.23 -14.12
C ALA A 52 1.43 6.28 -15.19
N PHE A 53 0.57 5.70 -16.02
CA PHE A 53 0.97 4.75 -17.07
C PHE A 53 1.19 5.39 -18.45
N LYS A 54 0.79 6.63 -18.64
CA LYS A 54 0.50 7.17 -20.00
C LYS A 54 1.59 8.08 -20.54
N GLU A 55 2.62 8.38 -19.79
CA GLU A 55 3.63 9.31 -20.27
C GLU A 55 4.75 8.54 -20.97
N SER A 56 4.72 8.61 -22.30
CA SER A 56 5.77 8.05 -23.15
C SER A 56 7.04 8.88 -23.00
N GLY A 57 8.10 8.27 -22.50
CA GLY A 57 9.44 8.84 -22.41
C GLY A 57 9.96 9.09 -21.00
N GLU A 58 9.17 8.91 -19.96
CA GLU A 58 9.65 9.01 -18.58
C GLU A 58 10.30 7.70 -18.11
N GLN A 59 11.28 7.84 -17.23
CA GLN A 59 11.94 6.72 -16.55
C GLN A 59 11.02 6.17 -15.47
N LEU A 60 9.96 5.46 -15.85
CA LEU A 60 8.98 4.87 -14.94
C LEU A 60 9.57 3.82 -13.99
N GLU A 61 10.80 3.40 -14.24
CA GLU A 61 11.56 2.49 -13.39
C GLU A 61 12.07 3.14 -12.10
N SER A 62 12.40 4.46 -12.15
CA SER A 62 12.99 5.17 -11.01
C SER A 62 11.96 5.46 -9.92
N LEU A 63 12.32 5.16 -8.67
CA LEU A 63 11.54 5.54 -7.49
C LEU A 63 12.04 6.84 -6.84
N GLU A 64 12.92 7.57 -7.50
CA GLU A 64 13.42 8.86 -7.01
C GLU A 64 12.25 9.85 -6.83
N GLY A 65 12.22 10.55 -5.71
CA GLY A 65 11.15 11.48 -5.36
C GLY A 65 9.91 10.84 -4.72
N LEU A 66 9.79 9.51 -4.69
CA LEU A 66 8.72 8.84 -3.95
C LEU A 66 9.04 8.77 -2.45
N THR A 67 8.00 8.92 -1.62
CA THR A 67 8.14 8.72 -0.16
C THR A 67 8.41 7.25 0.17
N ALA A 68 8.88 6.97 1.39
CA ALA A 68 9.12 5.61 1.86
C ALA A 68 7.84 4.73 1.78
N GLU A 69 6.68 5.30 2.10
CA GLU A 69 5.39 4.62 1.99
C GLU A 69 5.03 4.31 0.54
N GLN A 70 5.30 5.23 -0.38
CA GLN A 70 5.06 5.01 -1.80
C GLN A 70 6.00 3.94 -2.36
N GLN A 71 7.28 3.93 -1.95
CA GLN A 71 8.23 2.88 -2.33
C GLN A 71 7.81 1.52 -1.76
N LYS A 72 7.26 1.49 -0.55
CA LYS A 72 6.69 0.27 0.03
C LYS A 72 5.51 -0.27 -0.78
N VAL A 73 4.65 0.58 -1.33
CA VAL A 73 3.57 0.12 -2.23
C VAL A 73 4.15 -0.62 -3.45
N VAL A 74 5.21 -0.10 -4.06
CA VAL A 74 5.88 -0.77 -5.19
C VAL A 74 6.49 -2.11 -4.75
N TRP A 75 7.13 -2.13 -3.58
CA TRP A 75 7.68 -3.35 -3.00
C TRP A 75 6.62 -4.41 -2.75
N ASP A 76 5.46 -4.04 -2.23
CA ASP A 76 4.34 -4.94 -2.00
C ASP A 76 3.80 -5.52 -3.31
N TRP A 77 3.76 -4.75 -4.38
CA TRP A 77 3.42 -5.25 -5.72
C TRP A 77 4.44 -6.28 -6.22
N ARG A 78 5.76 -6.03 -6.02
CA ARG A 78 6.79 -7.03 -6.34
C ARG A 78 6.55 -8.34 -5.59
N GLN A 79 6.23 -8.27 -4.29
CA GLN A 79 5.90 -9.46 -3.51
C GLN A 79 4.63 -10.14 -4.00
N PHE A 80 3.61 -9.36 -4.35
CA PHE A 80 2.39 -9.91 -4.95
C PHE A 80 2.71 -10.77 -6.19
N TYR A 81 3.54 -10.26 -7.13
CA TYR A 81 3.91 -11.05 -8.31
C TYR A 81 4.76 -12.27 -7.97
N ARG A 82 5.67 -12.17 -7.03
CA ARG A 82 6.48 -13.31 -6.56
C ARG A 82 5.64 -14.46 -6.01
N ASP A 83 4.58 -14.13 -5.31
CA ASP A 83 3.70 -15.10 -4.63
C ASP A 83 2.54 -15.55 -5.51
N HIS A 84 2.32 -14.93 -6.68
CA HIS A 84 1.18 -15.21 -7.53
C HIS A 84 1.43 -16.42 -8.42
N ALA A 85 0.62 -17.48 -8.24
CA ALA A 85 0.81 -18.75 -8.95
C ALA A 85 0.69 -18.64 -10.49
N ASP A 86 -0.09 -17.68 -10.99
CA ASP A 86 -0.35 -17.51 -12.42
C ASP A 86 0.65 -16.55 -13.11
N TYR A 87 1.53 -15.90 -12.34
CA TYR A 87 2.50 -14.93 -12.88
C TYR A 87 3.94 -15.36 -12.55
N PRO A 88 4.45 -16.40 -13.23
CA PRO A 88 5.76 -16.94 -12.91
C PRO A 88 6.88 -15.92 -13.15
N PHE A 89 7.88 -15.95 -12.27
CA PHE A 89 9.10 -15.21 -12.44
C PHE A 89 9.83 -15.69 -13.73
N SER A 90 10.20 -14.74 -14.59
CA SER A 90 10.80 -15.01 -15.89
C SER A 90 12.27 -14.59 -15.99
N GLY A 91 12.74 -13.74 -15.08
CA GLY A 91 14.14 -13.31 -15.09
C GLY A 91 14.37 -11.95 -14.44
N LEU A 92 15.59 -11.44 -14.60
CA LEU A 92 16.01 -10.14 -14.13
C LEU A 92 16.26 -9.20 -15.30
N LEU A 93 15.78 -7.98 -15.21
CA LEU A 93 16.10 -6.90 -16.14
C LEU A 93 17.41 -6.23 -15.70
N VAL A 94 18.43 -6.34 -16.55
CA VAL A 94 19.69 -5.63 -16.33
C VAL A 94 19.47 -4.13 -16.53
N GLY A 95 19.76 -3.34 -15.50
CA GLY A 95 19.52 -1.90 -15.53
C GLY A 95 19.62 -1.28 -14.14
N SER A 96 18.61 -0.52 -13.75
CA SER A 96 18.62 0.26 -12.52
C SER A 96 18.76 -0.59 -11.26
N TYR A 97 18.13 -1.77 -11.21
CA TYR A 97 18.03 -2.59 -9.99
C TYR A 97 18.93 -3.82 -9.96
N TYR A 98 19.34 -4.34 -11.12
CA TYR A 98 20.24 -5.49 -11.23
C TYR A 98 21.36 -5.24 -12.23
N ASP A 99 22.57 -5.66 -11.90
CA ASP A 99 23.73 -5.61 -12.81
C ASP A 99 23.73 -6.80 -13.80
N SER A 100 24.72 -6.81 -14.70
CA SER A 100 24.85 -7.87 -15.70
C SER A 100 25.15 -9.27 -15.15
N GLN A 101 25.49 -9.37 -13.86
CA GLN A 101 25.66 -10.64 -13.15
C GLN A 101 24.42 -11.02 -12.31
N GLY A 102 23.32 -10.26 -12.41
CA GLY A 102 22.11 -10.47 -11.63
C GLY A 102 22.23 -10.07 -10.15
N ARG A 103 23.21 -9.25 -9.79
CA ARG A 103 23.40 -8.77 -8.43
C ARG A 103 22.61 -7.48 -8.21
N PRO A 104 21.98 -7.31 -7.03
CA PRO A 104 21.31 -6.06 -6.66
C PRO A 104 22.26 -4.87 -6.74
N THR A 105 21.80 -3.77 -7.32
CA THR A 105 22.50 -2.49 -7.37
C THR A 105 22.29 -1.69 -6.08
N ALA A 106 23.03 -0.59 -5.92
CA ALA A 106 22.81 0.35 -4.84
C ALA A 106 21.40 0.98 -4.88
N ALA A 107 20.79 1.11 -6.07
CA ALA A 107 19.42 1.62 -6.19
C ALA A 107 18.39 0.67 -5.55
N LEU A 108 18.52 -0.65 -5.77
CA LEU A 108 17.62 -1.61 -5.11
C LEU A 108 17.85 -1.64 -3.59
N GLN A 109 19.11 -1.59 -3.15
CA GLN A 109 19.43 -1.52 -1.71
C GLN A 109 18.83 -0.28 -1.04
N ALA A 110 18.88 0.88 -1.72
CA ALA A 110 18.23 2.09 -1.21
C ALA A 110 16.71 1.95 -1.08
N VAL A 111 16.05 1.27 -2.03
CA VAL A 111 14.62 0.95 -1.91
C VAL A 111 14.35 0.04 -0.71
N GLU A 112 15.14 -1.00 -0.51
CA GLU A 112 15.02 -1.90 0.65
C GLU A 112 15.14 -1.15 1.99
N GLU A 113 16.08 -0.20 2.09
CA GLU A 113 16.22 0.66 3.26
C GLU A 113 15.00 1.54 3.49
N GLN A 114 14.45 2.16 2.44
CA GLN A 114 13.23 2.97 2.54
C GLN A 114 12.02 2.14 2.95
N VAL A 115 11.87 0.95 2.41
CA VAL A 115 10.81 0.00 2.79
C VAL A 115 10.92 -0.37 4.27
N ALA A 116 12.11 -0.69 4.76
CA ALA A 116 12.32 -1.02 6.17
C ALA A 116 11.97 0.17 7.09
N LEU A 117 12.30 1.40 6.68
CA LEU A 117 11.91 2.61 7.43
C LEU A 117 10.38 2.80 7.46
N ALA A 118 9.70 2.58 6.33
CA ALA A 118 8.25 2.66 6.27
C ALA A 118 7.56 1.60 7.16
N GLU A 119 8.07 0.38 7.15
CA GLU A 119 7.56 -0.71 8.00
C GLU A 119 7.74 -0.41 9.49
N GLN A 120 8.91 0.06 9.88
CA GLN A 120 9.17 0.46 11.28
C GLN A 120 8.27 1.65 11.70
N ALA A 121 8.03 2.60 10.80
CA ALA A 121 7.14 3.73 11.09
C ALA A 121 5.68 3.26 11.26
N ALA A 122 5.22 2.35 10.39
CA ALA A 122 3.89 1.75 10.49
C ALA A 122 3.73 0.94 11.79
N GLU A 123 4.73 0.14 12.18
CA GLU A 123 4.70 -0.64 13.41
C GLU A 123 4.65 0.25 14.66
N ARG A 124 5.46 1.32 14.69
CA ARG A 124 5.41 2.31 15.79
C ARG A 124 4.05 2.99 15.89
N ARG A 125 3.44 3.34 14.75
CA ARG A 125 2.09 3.91 14.71
C ARG A 125 1.06 2.93 15.21
N ASP A 126 1.08 1.70 14.75
CA ASP A 126 0.17 0.64 15.17
C ASP A 126 0.30 0.35 16.69
N GLN A 127 1.52 0.40 17.23
CA GLN A 127 1.74 0.26 18.67
C GLN A 127 1.16 1.46 19.43
N ALA A 128 1.44 2.67 18.97
CA ALA A 128 0.88 3.87 19.57
C ALA A 128 -0.67 3.86 19.56
N GLU A 129 -1.29 3.38 18.48
CA GLU A 129 -2.75 3.23 18.40
C GLU A 129 -3.29 2.19 19.39
N ARG A 130 -2.57 1.08 19.61
CA ARG A 130 -2.96 0.06 20.61
C ARG A 130 -2.95 0.61 22.03
N ASP A 131 -2.00 1.48 22.34
CA ASP A 131 -1.81 2.05 23.68
C ASP A 131 -2.78 3.21 23.99
N ILE A 132 -3.53 3.70 22.99
CA ILE A 132 -4.52 4.76 23.18
C ILE A 132 -5.68 4.27 24.06
N PRO A 133 -6.00 4.95 25.19
CA PRO A 133 -7.15 4.61 26.02
C PRO A 133 -8.47 4.67 25.25
N ARG A 134 -9.43 3.85 25.63
CA ARG A 134 -10.78 3.92 25.07
C ARG A 134 -11.50 5.17 25.55
N CYS A 135 -12.38 5.71 24.69
CA CYS A 135 -13.29 6.77 25.11
C CYS A 135 -14.30 6.26 26.14
N ASN A 136 -14.79 7.20 26.96
CA ASN A 136 -16.07 7.04 27.62
C ASN A 136 -17.18 7.08 26.57
N LEU A 137 -18.24 6.32 26.76
CA LEU A 137 -19.35 6.18 25.81
C LEU A 137 -20.67 6.18 26.57
N ASP A 138 -21.62 6.98 26.10
CA ASP A 138 -23.04 6.91 26.48
C ASP A 138 -23.85 6.75 25.18
N TRP A 139 -24.71 5.75 25.14
CA TRP A 139 -25.56 5.46 23.99
C TRP A 139 -27.02 5.37 24.41
N VAL A 140 -27.86 6.20 23.80
CA VAL A 140 -29.28 6.18 24.03
C VAL A 140 -29.98 5.81 22.72
N LYS A 141 -30.80 4.75 22.76
CA LYS A 141 -31.62 4.33 21.61
C LYS A 141 -32.45 5.52 21.12
N ASP A 142 -32.48 5.73 19.81
CA ASP A 142 -33.21 6.78 19.10
C ASP A 142 -32.66 8.22 19.26
N ARG A 143 -31.58 8.44 20.03
CA ARG A 143 -30.91 9.74 20.18
C ARG A 143 -29.46 9.72 19.77
N GLY A 144 -28.91 8.55 19.42
CA GLY A 144 -27.48 8.38 19.10
C GLY A 144 -26.60 8.26 20.34
N GLY A 145 -25.31 8.33 20.12
CA GLY A 145 -24.29 8.20 21.16
C GLY A 145 -23.53 9.49 21.42
N ARG A 146 -22.91 9.52 22.58
CA ARG A 146 -21.94 10.53 22.98
C ARG A 146 -20.65 9.82 23.38
N VAL A 147 -19.53 10.30 22.86
CA VAL A 147 -18.20 9.84 23.26
C VAL A 147 -17.42 10.99 23.84
N TRP A 148 -16.64 10.74 24.90
CA TRP A 148 -15.80 11.78 25.49
C TRP A 148 -14.53 11.22 26.11
N CYS A 149 -13.58 12.11 26.33
CA CYS A 149 -12.29 11.82 26.93
C CYS A 149 -12.04 12.72 28.14
N ASP A 150 -11.58 12.16 29.23
CA ASP A 150 -11.12 12.93 30.38
C ASP A 150 -9.81 13.66 30.07
N THR A 151 -8.96 13.01 29.26
CA THR A 151 -7.70 13.57 28.71
C THR A 151 -7.59 13.24 27.23
N GLY A 152 -7.07 14.19 26.44
CA GLY A 152 -6.97 14.02 24.98
C GLY A 152 -8.29 14.27 24.26
N PHE A 153 -8.37 13.79 23.01
CA PHE A 153 -9.50 14.06 22.12
C PHE A 153 -10.06 12.74 21.53
N PRO A 154 -11.38 12.60 21.45
CA PRO A 154 -12.00 11.41 20.83
C PRO A 154 -11.64 11.32 19.34
N ARG A 155 -11.13 10.15 18.95
CA ARG A 155 -10.78 9.81 17.56
C ARG A 155 -11.25 8.40 17.24
N LYS A 156 -11.58 8.17 15.97
CA LYS A 156 -11.72 6.81 15.43
C LYS A 156 -10.33 6.26 15.18
N VAL A 157 -9.85 5.40 16.03
CA VAL A 157 -8.54 4.73 15.88
C VAL A 157 -8.74 3.29 15.42
N ALA A 158 -7.73 2.70 14.78
CA ALA A 158 -7.80 1.30 14.38
C ALA A 158 -8.04 0.41 15.63
N ALA A 159 -9.00 -0.50 15.52
CA ALA A 159 -9.10 -1.59 16.46
C ALA A 159 -8.08 -2.67 16.07
N THR A 160 -7.53 -3.39 17.05
CA THR A 160 -6.56 -4.46 16.82
C THR A 160 -7.04 -5.36 15.68
N ARG A 161 -6.23 -5.50 14.63
CA ARG A 161 -6.54 -6.39 13.50
C ARG A 161 -6.66 -7.81 14.03
N LYS A 162 -7.85 -8.40 13.95
CA LYS A 162 -7.97 -9.86 13.97
C LYS A 162 -7.42 -10.34 12.63
N SER A 163 -6.46 -11.25 12.69
CA SER A 163 -5.97 -11.97 11.50
C SER A 163 -7.15 -12.63 10.79
N GLY A 164 -7.51 -12.12 9.60
CA GLY A 164 -8.60 -12.62 8.78
C GLY A 164 -9.13 -11.52 7.85
N SER A 165 -9.71 -11.89 6.73
CA SER A 165 -10.13 -11.05 5.60
C SER A 165 -11.29 -10.08 5.86
N GLY A 166 -11.36 -9.46 7.03
CA GLY A 166 -12.36 -8.46 7.39
C GLY A 166 -11.84 -7.03 7.18
N ALA A 167 -12.74 -6.10 6.81
CA ALA A 167 -12.44 -4.68 6.79
C ALA A 167 -11.88 -4.23 8.17
N PRO A 168 -10.91 -3.30 8.20
CA PRO A 168 -10.35 -2.81 9.44
C PRO A 168 -11.49 -2.21 10.29
N THR A 169 -11.63 -2.70 11.51
CA THR A 169 -12.61 -2.14 12.46
C THR A 169 -11.98 -0.96 13.19
N THR A 170 -12.76 0.08 13.42
CA THR A 170 -12.33 1.23 14.22
C THR A 170 -12.99 1.21 15.59
N ARG A 171 -12.33 1.84 16.56
CA ARG A 171 -12.85 2.09 17.91
C ARG A 171 -12.66 3.54 18.30
N CYS A 172 -13.40 4.02 19.28
CA CYS A 172 -13.08 5.29 19.89
C CYS A 172 -11.85 5.18 20.79
N GLY A 173 -10.90 6.08 20.58
CA GLY A 173 -9.71 6.25 21.40
C GLY A 173 -9.52 7.70 21.83
N CYS A 174 -9.06 7.90 23.06
CA CYS A 174 -8.71 9.20 23.60
C CYS A 174 -7.26 9.52 23.24
N VAL A 175 -7.06 10.22 22.12
CA VAL A 175 -5.72 10.53 21.60
C VAL A 175 -5.15 11.74 22.31
N PRO A 176 -4.01 11.62 23.01
CA PRO A 176 -3.33 12.74 23.65
C PRO A 176 -2.89 13.80 22.62
N GLU A 177 -2.92 15.06 23.02
CA GLU A 177 -2.46 16.17 22.16
C GLU A 177 -1.00 16.00 21.72
N THR A 178 -0.16 15.46 22.58
CA THR A 178 1.26 15.17 22.29
C THR A 178 1.43 14.16 21.17
N LEU A 179 0.56 13.15 21.08
CA LEU A 179 0.59 12.17 19.98
C LEU A 179 0.07 12.76 18.67
N LEU A 180 -0.94 13.64 18.72
CA LEU A 180 -1.43 14.34 17.52
C LEU A 180 -0.38 15.28 16.92
N ALA A 181 0.47 15.88 17.74
CA ALA A 181 1.57 16.72 17.28
C ALA A 181 2.68 15.95 16.55
N VAL A 182 2.91 14.69 16.94
CA VAL A 182 3.98 13.84 16.38
C VAL A 182 3.49 12.98 15.22
N HIS A 183 2.23 12.56 15.27
CA HIS A 183 1.61 11.68 14.27
C HIS A 183 0.40 12.38 13.65
N ALA A 184 0.65 13.26 12.69
CA ALA A 184 -0.42 13.88 11.91
C ALA A 184 -1.28 12.77 11.26
N GLY A 185 -2.60 12.78 11.56
CA GLY A 185 -3.53 11.77 11.04
C GLY A 185 -3.73 10.53 11.93
N LEU A 186 -3.20 10.51 13.15
CA LEU A 186 -3.49 9.46 14.12
C LEU A 186 -4.98 9.51 14.53
N GLY A 187 -5.77 8.60 13.98
CA GLY A 187 -7.20 8.52 14.14
C GLY A 187 -7.99 9.61 13.38
N GLU A 188 -9.18 9.26 12.93
CA GLU A 188 -10.11 10.19 12.26
C GLU A 188 -10.93 10.99 13.28
N VAL A 189 -11.16 12.26 12.99
CA VAL A 189 -12.13 13.07 13.73
C VAL A 189 -13.54 12.56 13.43
N TYR A 190 -14.42 12.51 14.43
CA TYR A 190 -15.81 12.17 14.20
C TYR A 190 -16.48 13.22 13.30
N PRO A 191 -17.38 12.82 12.38
CA PRO A 191 -18.17 13.77 11.60
C PRO A 191 -18.85 14.79 12.53
N GLU A 192 -18.89 16.04 12.13
CA GLU A 192 -19.52 17.15 12.88
C GLU A 192 -18.85 17.47 14.24
N CYS A 193 -17.70 16.86 14.56
CA CYS A 193 -16.95 17.13 15.79
C CYS A 193 -15.78 18.07 15.54
N SER A 194 -15.59 19.03 16.44
CA SER A 194 -14.38 19.86 16.42
C SER A 194 -13.13 19.00 16.70
N PRO A 195 -12.03 19.18 15.97
CA PRO A 195 -10.78 18.46 16.24
C PRO A 195 -10.20 18.67 17.64
N THR A 196 -10.59 19.75 18.32
CA THR A 196 -10.15 20.10 19.67
C THR A 196 -11.22 19.87 20.73
N SER A 197 -12.38 19.30 20.37
CA SER A 197 -13.42 18.94 21.32
C SER A 197 -13.05 17.67 22.09
N ARG A 198 -13.24 17.69 23.39
CA ARG A 198 -13.11 16.49 24.24
C ARG A 198 -14.37 15.62 24.27
N GLU A 199 -15.41 16.07 23.61
CA GLU A 199 -16.69 15.40 23.54
C GLU A 199 -17.27 15.50 22.14
N CYS A 200 -17.86 14.41 21.63
CA CYS A 200 -18.48 14.32 20.32
C CYS A 200 -19.80 13.57 20.39
N SER A 201 -20.79 14.05 19.65
CA SER A 201 -22.01 13.28 19.38
C SER A 201 -21.73 12.30 18.23
N THR A 202 -22.24 11.08 18.36
CA THR A 202 -22.17 10.05 17.32
C THR A 202 -23.59 9.65 16.98
N GLY A 203 -24.02 10.02 15.76
CA GLY A 203 -25.34 9.66 15.24
C GLY A 203 -25.50 8.17 14.95
#